data_7861d7fe8480a5f36f323d6c8db45bf8
#
_entry.id   7861d7fe8480a5f36f323d6c8db45bf8
#
_cell.length_a   1.000
_cell.length_b   1.000
_cell.length_c   1.000
_cell.angle_alpha   90.00
_cell.angle_beta   90.00
_cell.angle_gamma   90.00
#
_symmetry.space_group_name_H-M   'P 1'
#
loop_
_entity.id
_entity.type
_entity.pdbx_description
1 polymer ?
#
loop_
_entity_poly.entity_id
_entity_poly.type
_entity_poly.pdbx_seq_one_letter_code
_entity_poly.pdbx_strand_id
1 'polypeptide(L)'
;PLQGYTEAIYRQAHARIFGGVESYYTPFVRVEHGEIRKKDMREIALENNRGVQLIPQLIAPDVDKMEQIIALFIEKGYKNVDINLGCPFPLLAKRHNGSGMLPYPEEVRELLTAAIKNHPDLQFSVKMRLGWENPEESLALLPFLNELPLTHIIMHPRLGKQQYKGEVDLKGFEAFYNECRHPLIYNGDLLTVEDIQTISERFPRLAGIMIGRGLLANPALALEYQQGHPLSEKDMQERLRLFHADVFAQYGNLLEGGDKQLLTKMKNFWEYLMPDGDRKAKKAIHK
;
A
#
# COMPACT_ATOMS: atom_id res chain seq x y z
N PRO A 1 -0.17 -0.32 0.74
CA PRO A 1 -0.53 -1.72 1.06
C PRO A 1 0.68 -2.53 1.54
N LEU A 2 0.44 -3.54 2.40
CA LEU A 2 1.45 -4.45 2.90
C LEU A 2 0.99 -5.90 2.70
N GLN A 3 1.79 -6.70 2.01
CA GLN A 3 1.52 -8.13 1.79
C GLN A 3 1.42 -8.89 3.12
N GLY A 4 0.33 -9.63 3.30
CA GLY A 4 0.08 -10.42 4.51
C GLY A 4 -0.56 -9.68 5.68
N TYR A 5 -0.66 -8.35 5.61
CA TYR A 5 -1.22 -7.50 6.68
C TYR A 5 -2.49 -6.78 6.25
N THR A 6 -2.47 -6.04 5.14
CA THR A 6 -3.61 -5.23 4.69
C THR A 6 -4.50 -5.99 3.72
N GLU A 7 -4.84 -7.23 4.07
CA GLU A 7 -5.75 -8.10 3.30
C GLU A 7 -7.20 -7.60 3.38
N ALA A 8 -8.09 -8.12 2.53
CA ALA A 8 -9.49 -7.70 2.43
C ALA A 8 -10.22 -7.70 3.80
N ILE A 9 -10.02 -8.74 4.61
CA ILE A 9 -10.59 -8.84 5.97
C ILE A 9 -10.17 -7.65 6.83
N TYR A 10 -8.87 -7.30 6.81
CA TYR A 10 -8.36 -6.15 7.56
C TYR A 10 -8.99 -4.85 7.05
N ARG A 11 -8.99 -4.62 5.73
CA ARG A 11 -9.51 -3.38 5.13
C ARG A 11 -10.99 -3.17 5.44
N GLN A 12 -11.81 -4.21 5.30
CA GLN A 12 -13.23 -4.14 5.60
C GLN A 12 -13.50 -3.85 7.09
N ALA A 13 -12.83 -4.58 7.97
CA ALA A 13 -12.98 -4.38 9.41
C ALA A 13 -12.53 -2.97 9.82
N HIS A 14 -11.39 -2.50 9.28
CA HIS A 14 -10.89 -1.15 9.51
C HIS A 14 -11.88 -0.08 9.04
N ALA A 15 -12.36 -0.19 7.80
CA ALA A 15 -13.31 0.78 7.23
C ALA A 15 -14.59 0.89 8.06
N ARG A 16 -15.11 -0.26 8.55
CA ARG A 16 -16.34 -0.31 9.33
C ARG A 16 -16.18 0.25 10.74
N ILE A 17 -15.04 0.01 11.38
CA ILE A 17 -14.86 0.28 12.82
C ILE A 17 -14.14 1.61 13.07
N PHE A 18 -13.14 1.91 12.28
CA PHE A 18 -12.35 3.15 12.43
C PHE A 18 -12.67 4.16 11.34
N GLY A 19 -12.62 3.76 10.07
CA GLY A 19 -12.84 4.68 8.95
C GLY A 19 -11.72 5.72 8.81
N GLY A 20 -12.08 6.93 8.40
CA GLY A 20 -11.11 8.03 8.21
C GLY A 20 -10.18 7.86 7.01
N VAL A 21 -10.41 6.87 6.15
CA VAL A 21 -9.61 6.58 4.96
C VAL A 21 -10.51 6.72 3.73
N GLU A 22 -10.08 7.52 2.78
CA GLU A 22 -10.80 7.76 1.53
C GLU A 22 -10.73 6.55 0.59
N SER A 23 -9.53 5.99 0.42
CA SER A 23 -9.28 4.87 -0.49
C SER A 23 -8.34 3.85 0.11
N TYR A 24 -8.62 2.59 -0.16
CA TYR A 24 -7.75 1.47 0.22
C TYR A 24 -7.10 0.87 -1.03
N TYR A 25 -5.87 0.40 -0.87
CA TYR A 25 -5.12 -0.28 -1.94
C TYR A 25 -4.97 -1.75 -1.60
N THR A 26 -5.10 -2.62 -2.60
CA THR A 26 -4.83 -4.05 -2.38
C THR A 26 -3.34 -4.29 -2.17
N PRO A 27 -2.93 -5.34 -1.45
CA PRO A 27 -1.65 -5.99 -1.72
C PRO A 27 -1.55 -6.27 -3.22
N PHE A 28 -0.35 -6.10 -3.80
CA PHE A 28 -0.22 -6.21 -5.25
C PHE A 28 -0.59 -7.61 -5.77
N VAL A 29 -1.31 -7.62 -6.86
CA VAL A 29 -1.61 -8.82 -7.66
C VAL A 29 -0.44 -9.10 -8.59
N ARG A 30 -0.07 -10.37 -8.73
CA ARG A 30 1.00 -10.80 -9.64
C ARG A 30 0.70 -12.13 -10.31
N VAL A 31 1.32 -12.32 -11.47
CA VAL A 31 1.39 -13.63 -12.14
C VAL A 31 2.56 -14.42 -11.56
N GLU A 32 2.31 -15.68 -11.21
CA GLU A 32 3.29 -16.63 -10.69
C GLU A 32 3.07 -17.98 -11.39
N HIS A 33 4.11 -18.54 -12.00
CA HIS A 33 4.01 -19.78 -12.81
C HIS A 33 2.94 -19.73 -13.92
N GLY A 34 2.75 -18.55 -14.53
CA GLY A 34 1.77 -18.35 -15.61
C GLY A 34 0.33 -18.05 -15.15
N GLU A 35 0.06 -18.09 -13.86
CA GLU A 35 -1.28 -17.87 -13.31
C GLU A 35 -1.31 -16.77 -12.23
N ILE A 36 -2.45 -16.12 -12.07
CA ILE A 36 -2.70 -15.22 -10.96
C ILE A 36 -3.02 -16.03 -9.71
N ARG A 37 -2.37 -15.73 -8.59
CA ARG A 37 -2.51 -16.50 -7.35
C ARG A 37 -3.93 -16.41 -6.79
N LYS A 38 -4.49 -17.53 -6.35
CA LYS A 38 -5.84 -17.60 -5.74
C LYS A 38 -6.03 -16.59 -4.59
N LYS A 39 -4.99 -16.37 -3.77
CA LYS A 39 -5.07 -15.39 -2.70
C LYS A 39 -5.21 -13.95 -3.22
N ASP A 40 -4.56 -13.60 -4.33
CA ASP A 40 -4.63 -12.26 -4.91
C ASP A 40 -6.02 -12.03 -5.53
N MET A 41 -6.62 -13.07 -6.12
CA MET A 41 -8.00 -13.00 -6.61
C MET A 41 -9.01 -12.71 -5.48
N ARG A 42 -8.80 -13.25 -4.29
CA ARG A 42 -9.63 -12.93 -3.11
C ARG A 42 -9.50 -11.50 -2.65
N GLU A 43 -8.31 -10.91 -2.81
CA GLU A 43 -8.04 -9.54 -2.40
C GLU A 43 -8.78 -8.50 -3.26
N ILE A 44 -9.07 -8.84 -4.50
CA ILE A 44 -9.76 -7.96 -5.47
C ILE A 44 -11.24 -8.33 -5.68
N ALA A 45 -11.74 -9.37 -5.04
CA ALA A 45 -13.13 -9.78 -5.14
C ALA A 45 -14.04 -8.70 -4.51
N LEU A 46 -15.05 -8.22 -5.25
CA LEU A 46 -15.90 -7.12 -4.80
C LEU A 46 -16.70 -7.47 -3.56
N GLU A 47 -17.14 -8.74 -3.45
CA GLU A 47 -17.83 -9.26 -2.27
C GLU A 47 -16.99 -9.17 -0.99
N ASN A 48 -15.67 -9.26 -1.10
CA ASN A 48 -14.71 -9.15 0.00
C ASN A 48 -14.30 -7.70 0.30
N ASN A 49 -14.84 -6.72 -0.42
CA ASN A 49 -14.45 -5.31 -0.30
C ASN A 49 -15.68 -4.38 -0.29
N ARG A 50 -16.82 -4.86 0.21
CA ARG A 50 -18.06 -4.07 0.28
C ARG A 50 -17.89 -2.84 1.17
N GLY A 51 -18.36 -1.69 0.69
CA GLY A 51 -18.28 -0.43 1.45
C GLY A 51 -16.87 0.17 1.54
N VAL A 52 -15.93 -0.34 0.74
CA VAL A 52 -14.55 0.15 0.67
C VAL A 52 -14.30 0.70 -0.73
N GLN A 53 -13.84 1.95 -0.84
CA GLN A 53 -13.31 2.45 -2.11
C GLN A 53 -11.93 1.80 -2.31
N LEU A 54 -11.87 0.84 -3.22
CA LEU A 54 -10.68 0.01 -3.43
C LEU A 54 -10.00 0.33 -4.74
N ILE A 55 -8.68 0.50 -4.70
CA ILE A 55 -7.80 0.61 -5.86
C ILE A 55 -6.94 -0.66 -5.91
N PRO A 56 -7.14 -1.54 -6.90
CA PRO A 56 -6.30 -2.71 -7.06
C PRO A 56 -4.90 -2.31 -7.51
N GLN A 57 -3.89 -2.92 -6.91
CA GLN A 57 -2.50 -2.69 -7.26
C GLN A 57 -1.93 -3.92 -7.98
N LEU A 58 -1.21 -3.71 -9.08
CA LEU A 58 -0.48 -4.75 -9.79
C LEU A 58 1.04 -4.59 -9.64
N ILE A 59 1.77 -5.69 -9.80
CA ILE A 59 3.21 -5.72 -10.02
C ILE A 59 3.53 -6.69 -11.14
N ALA A 60 4.27 -6.24 -12.14
CA ALA A 60 4.65 -7.05 -13.30
C ALA A 60 6.06 -6.68 -13.78
N PRO A 61 6.85 -7.66 -14.25
CA PRO A 61 8.18 -7.43 -14.82
C PRO A 61 8.13 -7.06 -16.31
N ASP A 62 7.01 -7.33 -16.98
CA ASP A 62 6.83 -7.20 -18.42
C ASP A 62 5.38 -6.90 -18.79
N VAL A 63 5.17 -6.50 -20.02
CA VAL A 63 3.85 -6.12 -20.56
C VAL A 63 2.89 -7.33 -20.57
N ASP A 64 3.34 -8.51 -20.92
CA ASP A 64 2.46 -9.69 -21.03
C ASP A 64 1.80 -10.05 -19.69
N LYS A 65 2.58 -10.04 -18.61
CA LYS A 65 2.04 -10.30 -17.26
C LYS A 65 1.18 -9.16 -16.76
N MET A 66 1.54 -7.93 -17.10
CA MET A 66 0.71 -6.75 -16.78
C MET A 66 -0.66 -6.88 -17.44
N GLU A 67 -0.72 -7.20 -18.72
CA GLU A 67 -1.97 -7.37 -19.48
C GLU A 67 -2.88 -8.44 -18.88
N GLN A 68 -2.32 -9.58 -18.47
CA GLN A 68 -3.07 -10.63 -17.79
C GLN A 68 -3.75 -10.12 -16.50
N ILE A 69 -3.05 -9.28 -15.72
CA ILE A 69 -3.59 -8.73 -14.48
C ILE A 69 -4.64 -7.65 -14.77
N ILE A 70 -4.38 -6.78 -15.75
CA ILE A 70 -5.32 -5.72 -16.14
C ILE A 70 -6.61 -6.33 -16.68
N ALA A 71 -6.54 -7.38 -17.51
CA ALA A 71 -7.72 -8.10 -18.00
C ALA A 71 -8.60 -8.61 -16.85
N LEU A 72 -7.99 -9.16 -15.79
CA LEU A 72 -8.72 -9.57 -14.59
C LEU A 72 -9.35 -8.36 -13.87
N PHE A 73 -8.65 -7.23 -13.76
CA PHE A 73 -9.20 -6.03 -13.11
C PHE A 73 -10.40 -5.49 -13.88
N ILE A 74 -10.34 -5.49 -15.22
CA ILE A 74 -11.47 -5.10 -16.10
C ILE A 74 -12.65 -6.06 -15.91
N GLU A 75 -12.41 -7.37 -15.91
CA GLU A 75 -13.45 -8.39 -15.65
C GLU A 75 -14.17 -8.15 -14.31
N LYS A 76 -13.43 -7.73 -13.28
CA LYS A 76 -13.99 -7.38 -11.97
C LYS A 76 -14.63 -5.99 -11.91
N GLY A 77 -14.60 -5.21 -13.00
CA GLY A 77 -15.24 -3.89 -13.10
C GLY A 77 -14.42 -2.73 -12.52
N TYR A 78 -13.13 -2.91 -12.22
CA TYR A 78 -12.27 -1.84 -11.78
C TYR A 78 -11.98 -0.85 -12.90
N LYS A 79 -11.94 0.44 -12.56
CA LYS A 79 -11.60 1.55 -13.47
C LYS A 79 -10.30 2.25 -13.08
N ASN A 80 -9.88 2.12 -11.83
CA ASN A 80 -8.64 2.67 -11.32
C ASN A 80 -7.66 1.52 -11.06
N VAL A 81 -6.42 1.67 -11.49
CA VAL A 81 -5.35 0.68 -11.33
C VAL A 81 -4.08 1.36 -10.83
N ASP A 82 -3.46 0.82 -9.80
CA ASP A 82 -2.17 1.29 -9.31
C ASP A 82 -1.05 0.35 -9.72
N ILE A 83 0.02 0.89 -10.31
CA ILE A 83 1.19 0.14 -10.77
C ILE A 83 2.30 0.25 -9.72
N ASN A 84 2.75 -0.90 -9.21
CA ASN A 84 3.78 -0.96 -8.17
C ASN A 84 5.19 -0.91 -8.75
N LEU A 85 5.87 0.20 -8.58
CA LEU A 85 7.30 0.42 -8.81
C LEU A 85 8.06 0.67 -7.48
N GLY A 86 7.56 0.13 -6.36
CA GLY A 86 8.11 0.42 -5.04
C GLY A 86 8.38 -0.79 -4.15
N CYS A 87 7.96 -2.00 -4.53
CA CYS A 87 8.22 -3.20 -3.74
C CYS A 87 9.72 -3.50 -3.65
N PRO A 88 10.30 -3.55 -2.43
CA PRO A 88 11.75 -3.74 -2.26
C PRO A 88 12.14 -5.20 -2.05
N PHE A 89 11.23 -6.15 -2.22
CA PHE A 89 11.49 -7.56 -1.92
C PHE A 89 12.57 -8.12 -2.87
N PRO A 90 13.71 -8.61 -2.35
CA PRO A 90 14.88 -8.91 -3.16
C PRO A 90 14.65 -9.91 -4.29
N LEU A 91 13.81 -10.94 -4.07
CA LEU A 91 13.49 -11.93 -5.11
C LEU A 91 12.67 -11.36 -6.26
N LEU A 92 11.85 -10.33 -6.00
CA LEU A 92 11.11 -9.61 -7.03
C LEU A 92 12.01 -8.59 -7.71
N ALA A 93 12.77 -7.81 -6.94
CA ALA A 93 13.66 -6.79 -7.48
C ALA A 93 14.71 -7.35 -8.43
N LYS A 94 15.29 -8.53 -8.14
CA LYS A 94 16.22 -9.24 -9.05
C LYS A 94 15.61 -9.62 -10.40
N ARG A 95 14.29 -9.61 -10.50
CA ARG A 95 13.54 -9.89 -11.74
C ARG A 95 12.89 -8.62 -12.29
N HIS A 96 13.47 -7.49 -12.03
CA HIS A 96 12.99 -6.16 -12.43
C HIS A 96 11.53 -5.90 -12.07
N ASN A 97 11.08 -6.34 -10.88
CA ASN A 97 9.76 -6.02 -10.36
C ASN A 97 9.82 -4.94 -9.28
N GLY A 98 8.80 -4.12 -9.21
CA GLY A 98 8.68 -3.09 -8.19
C GLY A 98 9.83 -2.09 -8.25
N SER A 99 10.48 -1.81 -7.11
CA SER A 99 11.62 -0.87 -7.09
C SER A 99 12.85 -1.38 -7.84
N GLY A 100 12.94 -2.68 -8.12
CA GLY A 100 14.02 -3.25 -8.93
C GLY A 100 13.95 -2.91 -10.42
N MET A 101 12.84 -2.35 -10.90
CA MET A 101 12.71 -1.84 -12.28
C MET A 101 13.24 -0.40 -12.43
N LEU A 102 13.33 0.37 -11.35
CA LEU A 102 13.70 1.79 -11.40
C LEU A 102 15.07 2.07 -12.05
N PRO A 103 16.11 1.22 -11.91
CA PRO A 103 17.37 1.38 -12.63
C PRO A 103 17.27 1.19 -14.15
N TYR A 104 16.13 0.71 -14.65
CA TYR A 104 15.90 0.38 -16.06
C TYR A 104 14.79 1.26 -16.64
N PRO A 105 15.06 2.54 -16.95
CA PRO A 105 14.02 3.50 -17.34
C PRO A 105 13.26 3.08 -18.61
N GLU A 106 13.89 2.37 -19.53
CA GLU A 106 13.24 1.92 -20.76
C GLU A 106 12.20 0.83 -20.49
N GLU A 107 12.44 -0.07 -19.53
CA GLU A 107 11.44 -1.07 -19.11
C GLU A 107 10.23 -0.41 -18.44
N VAL A 108 10.46 0.62 -17.60
CA VAL A 108 9.38 1.42 -17.01
C VAL A 108 8.57 2.15 -18.09
N ARG A 109 9.26 2.75 -19.09
CA ARG A 109 8.62 3.44 -20.22
C ARG A 109 7.75 2.49 -21.03
N GLU A 110 8.27 1.31 -21.39
CA GLU A 110 7.55 0.29 -22.13
C GLU A 110 6.29 -0.14 -21.38
N LEU A 111 6.42 -0.49 -20.08
CA LEU A 111 5.31 -0.97 -19.25
C LEU A 111 4.20 0.09 -19.15
N LEU A 112 4.53 1.32 -18.77
CA LEU A 112 3.54 2.38 -18.55
C LEU A 112 2.91 2.85 -19.86
N THR A 113 3.69 2.94 -20.95
CA THR A 113 3.16 3.30 -22.27
C THR A 113 2.17 2.25 -22.77
N ALA A 114 2.50 0.96 -22.62
CA ALA A 114 1.60 -0.12 -22.99
C ALA A 114 0.30 -0.08 -22.17
N ALA A 115 0.40 0.06 -20.84
CA ALA A 115 -0.77 0.14 -19.97
C ALA A 115 -1.75 1.23 -20.42
N ILE A 116 -1.25 2.43 -20.64
CA ILE A 116 -2.08 3.60 -21.00
C ILE A 116 -2.63 3.48 -22.42
N LYS A 117 -1.79 3.08 -23.36
CA LYS A 117 -2.19 2.97 -24.78
C LYS A 117 -3.22 1.88 -25.02
N ASN A 118 -3.06 0.73 -24.37
CA ASN A 118 -3.92 -0.43 -24.59
C ASN A 118 -5.25 -0.33 -23.81
N HIS A 119 -5.26 0.48 -22.71
CA HIS A 119 -6.42 0.62 -21.83
C HIS A 119 -6.81 2.09 -21.59
N PRO A 120 -7.22 2.83 -22.64
CA PRO A 120 -7.53 4.27 -22.53
C PRO A 120 -8.74 4.58 -21.62
N ASP A 121 -9.58 3.59 -21.32
CA ASP A 121 -10.74 3.71 -20.43
C ASP A 121 -10.41 3.49 -18.95
N LEU A 122 -9.17 3.10 -18.63
CA LEU A 122 -8.69 2.95 -17.27
C LEU A 122 -7.92 4.19 -16.80
N GLN A 123 -7.98 4.42 -15.50
CA GLN A 123 -7.20 5.44 -14.81
C GLN A 123 -6.03 4.80 -14.08
N PHE A 124 -4.83 5.25 -14.37
CA PHE A 124 -3.62 4.70 -13.78
C PHE A 124 -2.98 5.63 -12.76
N SER A 125 -2.50 5.06 -11.67
CA SER A 125 -1.57 5.67 -10.72
C SER A 125 -0.31 4.82 -10.59
N VAL A 126 0.74 5.40 -10.05
CA VAL A 126 2.01 4.72 -9.83
C VAL A 126 2.43 4.87 -8.37
N LYS A 127 2.74 3.75 -7.71
CA LYS A 127 3.37 3.78 -6.39
C LYS A 127 4.84 3.38 -6.50
N MET A 128 5.74 4.31 -6.17
CA MET A 128 7.17 4.14 -6.39
C MET A 128 8.02 4.51 -5.18
N ARG A 129 9.32 4.20 -5.28
CA ARG A 129 10.38 4.69 -4.40
C ARG A 129 11.26 5.69 -5.14
N LEU A 130 12.19 6.36 -4.43
CA LEU A 130 13.17 7.26 -5.03
C LEU A 130 14.12 6.54 -6.01
N GLY A 131 14.32 5.26 -5.82
CA GLY A 131 15.15 4.42 -6.67
C GLY A 131 15.36 3.06 -6.04
N TRP A 132 16.12 2.20 -6.72
CA TRP A 132 16.63 0.96 -6.15
C TRP A 132 17.93 1.23 -5.35
N GLU A 133 18.92 1.90 -6.00
CA GLU A 133 20.24 2.21 -5.42
C GLU A 133 20.46 3.70 -5.21
N ASN A 134 19.85 4.55 -6.04
CA ASN A 134 20.13 5.97 -6.14
C ASN A 134 18.81 6.78 -6.29
N PRO A 135 18.60 7.87 -5.56
CA PRO A 135 17.41 8.72 -5.70
C PRO A 135 17.32 9.38 -7.09
N GLU A 136 18.44 9.53 -7.82
CA GLU A 136 18.47 10.05 -9.18
C GLU A 136 17.71 9.19 -10.19
N GLU A 137 17.49 7.90 -9.90
CA GLU A 137 16.73 6.99 -10.77
C GLU A 137 15.28 7.47 -10.95
N SER A 138 14.61 7.93 -9.88
CA SER A 138 13.26 8.51 -10.00
C SER A 138 13.25 9.86 -10.70
N LEU A 139 14.27 10.69 -10.48
CA LEU A 139 14.40 11.99 -11.16
C LEU A 139 14.63 11.82 -12.66
N ALA A 140 15.40 10.82 -13.09
CA ALA A 140 15.60 10.50 -14.50
C ALA A 140 14.30 10.03 -15.20
N LEU A 141 13.39 9.38 -14.46
CA LEU A 141 12.08 8.97 -14.96
C LEU A 141 11.05 10.10 -14.97
N LEU A 142 11.22 11.12 -14.15
CA LEU A 142 10.20 12.13 -13.89
C LEU A 142 9.76 12.91 -15.13
N PRO A 143 10.64 13.33 -16.07
CA PRO A 143 10.20 13.98 -17.30
C PRO A 143 9.21 13.14 -18.11
N PHE A 144 9.46 11.82 -18.21
CA PHE A 144 8.56 10.91 -18.88
C PHE A 144 7.25 10.73 -18.10
N LEU A 145 7.32 10.53 -16.78
CA LEU A 145 6.13 10.39 -15.94
C LEU A 145 5.22 11.63 -16.07
N ASN A 146 5.80 12.83 -16.13
CA ASN A 146 5.06 14.08 -16.26
C ASN A 146 4.28 14.24 -17.59
N GLU A 147 4.60 13.43 -18.62
CA GLU A 147 3.90 13.42 -19.91
C GLU A 147 2.73 12.41 -19.94
N LEU A 148 2.68 11.49 -18.99
CA LEU A 148 1.64 10.47 -18.94
C LEU A 148 0.36 10.99 -18.26
N PRO A 149 -0.84 10.52 -18.63
CA PRO A 149 -2.10 10.89 -17.99
C PRO A 149 -2.33 10.10 -16.68
N LEU A 150 -1.37 10.18 -15.75
CA LEU A 150 -1.50 9.54 -14.45
C LEU A 150 -2.44 10.33 -13.54
N THR A 151 -3.28 9.65 -12.79
CA THR A 151 -4.17 10.28 -11.80
C THR A 151 -3.40 10.86 -10.63
N HIS A 152 -2.37 10.14 -10.18
CA HIS A 152 -1.46 10.57 -9.12
C HIS A 152 -0.23 9.66 -9.07
N ILE A 153 0.79 10.13 -8.36
CA ILE A 153 1.98 9.35 -8.01
C ILE A 153 2.06 9.25 -6.48
N ILE A 154 2.33 8.04 -5.98
CA ILE A 154 2.58 7.81 -4.56
C ILE A 154 4.07 7.55 -4.38
N MET A 155 4.75 8.45 -3.67
CA MET A 155 6.19 8.36 -3.45
C MET A 155 6.53 7.93 -2.02
N HIS A 156 7.31 6.84 -1.91
CA HIS A 156 7.96 6.45 -0.64
C HIS A 156 9.44 6.84 -0.71
N PRO A 157 9.88 7.86 0.04
CA PRO A 157 11.24 8.40 -0.08
C PRO A 157 12.29 7.54 0.63
N ARG A 158 12.45 6.33 0.19
CA ARG A 158 13.52 5.39 0.51
C ARG A 158 13.98 4.70 -0.76
N LEU A 159 15.22 4.23 -0.77
CA LEU A 159 15.73 3.34 -1.81
C LEU A 159 15.20 1.92 -1.62
N GLY A 160 15.09 1.15 -2.71
CA GLY A 160 14.68 -0.25 -2.66
C GLY A 160 15.60 -1.09 -1.75
N LYS A 161 16.91 -0.92 -1.86
CA LYS A 161 17.91 -1.62 -1.04
C LYS A 161 17.77 -1.35 0.47
N GLN A 162 17.27 -0.19 0.86
CA GLN A 162 17.02 0.13 2.27
C GLN A 162 15.87 -0.70 2.86
N GLN A 163 14.96 -1.20 2.03
CA GLN A 163 13.70 -1.81 2.47
C GLN A 163 12.93 -0.86 3.43
N TYR A 164 12.97 -1.14 4.73
CA TYR A 164 12.35 -0.30 5.78
C TYR A 164 13.38 0.18 6.80
N LYS A 165 14.69 0.03 6.51
CA LYS A 165 15.77 0.45 7.38
C LYS A 165 16.18 1.90 7.10
N GLY A 166 16.77 2.55 8.12
CA GLY A 166 17.17 3.95 8.02
C GLY A 166 16.00 4.92 7.93
N GLU A 167 16.31 6.18 7.78
CA GLU A 167 15.34 7.25 7.68
C GLU A 167 14.84 7.44 6.25
N VAL A 168 13.72 8.14 6.09
CA VAL A 168 13.24 8.62 4.81
C VAL A 168 14.12 9.76 4.30
N ASP A 169 14.41 9.79 3.02
CA ASP A 169 15.16 10.86 2.37
C ASP A 169 14.22 12.00 1.95
N LEU A 170 13.99 12.94 2.86
CA LEU A 170 13.14 14.10 2.59
C LEU A 170 13.77 15.10 1.60
N LYS A 171 15.10 15.08 1.41
CA LYS A 171 15.76 15.92 0.40
C LYS A 171 15.53 15.37 -1.00
N GLY A 172 15.70 14.06 -1.18
CA GLY A 172 15.37 13.39 -2.44
C GLY A 172 13.88 13.50 -2.77
N PHE A 173 13.00 13.42 -1.75
CA PHE A 173 11.58 13.68 -1.94
C PHE A 173 11.30 15.11 -2.41
N GLU A 174 11.93 16.11 -1.79
CA GLU A 174 11.75 17.52 -2.12
C GLU A 174 12.20 17.83 -3.56
N ALA A 175 13.29 17.23 -4.03
CA ALA A 175 13.73 17.34 -5.41
C ALA A 175 12.66 16.78 -6.38
N PHE A 176 12.13 15.59 -6.10
CA PHE A 176 11.04 15.00 -6.89
C PHE A 176 9.75 15.84 -6.82
N TYR A 177 9.35 16.28 -5.63
CA TYR A 177 8.16 17.09 -5.40
C TYR A 177 8.16 18.39 -6.17
N ASN A 178 9.31 19.07 -6.28
CA ASN A 178 9.43 20.34 -6.97
C ASN A 178 9.21 20.23 -8.49
N GLU A 179 9.61 19.10 -9.08
CA GLU A 179 9.55 18.85 -10.53
C GLU A 179 8.31 18.03 -10.95
N CYS A 180 7.64 17.37 -9.99
CA CYS A 180 6.46 16.55 -10.28
C CYS A 180 5.25 17.43 -10.64
N ARG A 181 4.61 17.12 -11.79
CA ARG A 181 3.41 17.81 -12.28
C ARG A 181 2.11 17.10 -11.92
N HIS A 182 2.19 15.86 -11.45
CA HIS A 182 1.02 15.09 -11.03
C HIS A 182 0.62 15.41 -9.60
N PRO A 183 -0.65 15.16 -9.23
CA PRO A 183 -1.04 15.04 -7.84
C PRO A 183 -0.10 14.06 -7.14
N LEU A 184 0.65 14.51 -6.12
CA LEU A 184 1.65 13.70 -5.43
C LEU A 184 1.14 13.32 -4.03
N ILE A 185 1.22 12.04 -3.69
CA ILE A 185 0.86 11.48 -2.39
C ILE A 185 2.14 11.03 -1.69
N TYR A 186 2.33 11.51 -0.46
CA TYR A 186 3.46 11.09 0.36
C TYR A 186 3.17 9.78 1.09
N ASN A 187 4.15 8.88 1.14
CA ASN A 187 4.10 7.65 1.91
C ASN A 187 5.45 7.36 2.58
N GLY A 188 5.51 7.27 3.88
CA GLY A 188 6.74 6.90 4.61
C GLY A 188 6.71 7.37 6.06
N ASP A 189 6.96 6.45 7.00
CA ASP A 189 7.15 6.68 8.45
C ASP A 189 6.13 7.63 9.11
N LEU A 190 4.88 7.54 8.71
CA LEU A 190 3.78 8.29 9.32
C LEU A 190 3.15 7.41 10.41
N LEU A 191 3.52 7.63 11.66
CA LEU A 191 3.09 6.84 12.81
C LEU A 191 2.15 7.61 13.74
N THR A 192 2.20 8.95 13.70
CA THR A 192 1.42 9.85 14.56
C THR A 192 0.70 10.91 13.74
N VAL A 193 -0.26 11.60 14.34
CA VAL A 193 -0.93 12.77 13.75
C VAL A 193 0.09 13.88 13.49
N GLU A 194 1.05 14.04 14.39
CA GLU A 194 2.14 15.02 14.29
C GLU A 194 3.03 14.79 13.06
N ASP A 195 3.37 13.52 12.77
CA ASP A 195 4.12 13.18 11.57
C ASP A 195 3.37 13.61 10.30
N ILE A 196 2.05 13.36 10.26
CA ILE A 196 1.20 13.74 9.12
C ILE A 196 1.15 15.25 8.98
N GLN A 197 0.96 15.99 10.07
CA GLN A 197 0.93 17.45 10.08
C GLN A 197 2.27 18.03 9.60
N THR A 198 3.38 17.57 10.15
CA THR A 198 4.73 18.00 9.79
C THR A 198 5.00 17.84 8.28
N ILE A 199 4.63 16.70 7.70
CA ILE A 199 4.80 16.46 6.27
C ILE A 199 3.86 17.34 5.45
N SER A 200 2.61 17.51 5.87
CA SER A 200 1.63 18.32 5.15
C SER A 200 2.01 19.81 5.16
N GLU A 201 2.53 20.32 6.28
CA GLU A 201 3.02 21.68 6.40
C GLU A 201 4.29 21.93 5.55
N ARG A 202 5.22 20.96 5.56
CA ARG A 202 6.44 21.05 4.77
C ARG A 202 6.20 20.99 3.26
N PHE A 203 5.18 20.22 2.84
CA PHE A 203 4.89 19.99 1.42
C PHE A 203 3.41 20.32 1.09
N PRO A 204 3.02 21.59 1.09
CA PRO A 204 1.61 22.02 1.01
C PRO A 204 0.91 21.72 -0.32
N ARG A 205 1.65 21.34 -1.39
CA ARG A 205 1.06 20.91 -2.67
C ARG A 205 0.79 19.41 -2.76
N LEU A 206 0.98 18.65 -1.65
CA LEU A 206 0.61 17.24 -1.64
C LEU A 206 -0.89 17.09 -1.87
N ALA A 207 -1.26 16.17 -2.74
CA ALA A 207 -2.65 15.80 -2.98
C ALA A 207 -3.22 14.88 -1.89
N GLY A 208 -2.33 14.24 -1.11
CA GLY A 208 -2.75 13.35 -0.03
C GLY A 208 -1.59 12.66 0.67
N ILE A 209 -1.97 11.83 1.63
CA ILE A 209 -1.07 11.04 2.47
C ILE A 209 -1.48 9.57 2.39
N MET A 210 -0.52 8.68 2.13
CA MET A 210 -0.74 7.23 2.23
C MET A 210 -0.08 6.69 3.50
N ILE A 211 -0.86 6.09 4.37
CA ILE A 211 -0.38 5.50 5.62
C ILE A 211 -0.28 3.98 5.46
N GLY A 212 0.84 3.40 5.85
CA GLY A 212 1.06 1.95 5.86
C GLY A 212 1.11 1.42 7.28
N ARG A 213 2.32 1.24 7.81
CA ARG A 213 2.57 0.68 9.15
C ARG A 213 1.92 1.50 10.26
N GLY A 214 1.76 2.80 10.08
CA GLY A 214 1.06 3.65 11.05
C GLY A 214 -0.37 3.20 11.32
N LEU A 215 -1.16 2.84 10.29
CA LEU A 215 -2.51 2.30 10.47
C LEU A 215 -2.54 0.89 11.06
N LEU A 216 -1.46 0.10 10.91
CA LEU A 216 -1.34 -1.17 11.60
C LEU A 216 -1.01 -0.98 13.08
N ALA A 217 -0.22 0.05 13.40
CA ALA A 217 0.17 0.39 14.78
C ALA A 217 -0.97 1.10 15.54
N ASN A 218 -1.60 2.07 14.91
CA ASN A 218 -2.78 2.79 15.39
C ASN A 218 -3.87 2.80 14.31
N PRO A 219 -4.85 1.91 14.38
CA PRO A 219 -5.94 1.88 13.39
C PRO A 219 -6.82 3.14 13.37
N ALA A 220 -6.80 3.94 14.43
CA ALA A 220 -7.53 5.20 14.50
C ALA A 220 -6.79 6.39 13.86
N LEU A 221 -5.51 6.24 13.49
CA LEU A 221 -4.64 7.35 13.09
C LEU A 221 -5.26 8.27 12.03
N ALA A 222 -5.88 7.72 11.00
CA ALA A 222 -6.52 8.51 9.95
C ALA A 222 -7.75 9.27 10.48
N LEU A 223 -8.57 8.63 11.30
CA LEU A 223 -9.73 9.24 11.93
C LEU A 223 -9.31 10.36 12.90
N GLU A 224 -8.30 10.12 13.74
CA GLU A 224 -7.75 11.10 14.68
C GLU A 224 -7.18 12.33 13.96
N TYR A 225 -6.49 12.11 12.84
CA TYR A 225 -6.01 13.19 11.99
C TYR A 225 -7.18 14.03 11.43
N GLN A 226 -8.23 13.39 10.89
CA GLN A 226 -9.38 14.10 10.32
C GLN A 226 -10.17 14.89 11.36
N GLN A 227 -10.36 14.35 12.55
CA GLN A 227 -11.13 15.02 13.61
C GLN A 227 -10.30 16.02 14.43
N GLY A 228 -8.96 16.02 14.27
CA GLY A 228 -8.06 16.96 14.94
C GLY A 228 -7.81 16.67 16.43
N HIS A 229 -8.23 15.51 16.93
CA HIS A 229 -7.99 15.09 18.31
C HIS A 229 -7.94 13.57 18.43
N PRO A 230 -7.22 13.01 19.41
CA PRO A 230 -7.17 11.57 19.63
C PRO A 230 -8.54 11.03 20.10
N LEU A 231 -8.77 9.73 19.86
CA LEU A 231 -9.88 9.02 20.49
C LEU A 231 -9.68 8.96 22.01
N SER A 232 -10.78 8.94 22.77
CA SER A 232 -10.70 8.63 24.18
C SER A 232 -10.17 7.21 24.40
N GLU A 233 -9.48 6.97 25.52
CA GLU A 233 -8.98 5.62 25.84
C GLU A 233 -10.09 4.56 25.81
N LYS A 234 -11.27 4.92 26.33
CA LYS A 234 -12.43 4.04 26.34
C LYS A 234 -12.91 3.69 24.93
N ASP A 235 -13.04 4.69 24.05
CA ASP A 235 -13.48 4.49 22.66
C ASP A 235 -12.45 3.67 21.86
N MET A 236 -11.17 3.95 22.09
CA MET A 236 -10.10 3.17 21.47
C MET A 236 -10.15 1.70 21.88
N GLN A 237 -10.28 1.42 23.17
CA GLN A 237 -10.36 0.05 23.69
C GLN A 237 -11.59 -0.70 23.15
N GLU A 238 -12.75 -0.03 23.11
CA GLU A 238 -13.98 -0.63 22.57
C GLU A 238 -13.82 -0.94 21.07
N ARG A 239 -13.34 -0.01 20.27
CA ARG A 239 -13.10 -0.20 18.83
C ARG A 239 -12.07 -1.29 18.56
N LEU A 240 -10.97 -1.34 19.32
CA LEU A 240 -9.96 -2.39 19.19
C LEU A 240 -10.52 -3.78 19.52
N ARG A 241 -11.37 -3.89 20.54
CA ARG A 241 -12.03 -5.15 20.87
C ARG A 241 -12.94 -5.63 19.74
N LEU A 242 -13.75 -4.72 19.18
CA LEU A 242 -14.63 -5.02 18.05
C LEU A 242 -13.81 -5.39 16.81
N PHE A 243 -12.74 -4.67 16.53
CA PHE A 243 -11.86 -4.90 15.39
C PHE A 243 -11.18 -6.26 15.47
N HIS A 244 -10.63 -6.60 16.65
CA HIS A 244 -10.02 -7.91 16.87
C HIS A 244 -11.05 -9.04 16.72
N ALA A 245 -12.21 -8.92 17.35
CA ALA A 245 -13.26 -9.94 17.29
C ALA A 245 -13.75 -10.17 15.84
N ASP A 246 -13.91 -9.10 15.07
CA ASP A 246 -14.34 -9.18 13.69
C ASP A 246 -13.29 -9.84 12.78
N VAL A 247 -12.04 -9.43 12.88
CA VAL A 247 -10.92 -10.02 12.12
C VAL A 247 -10.74 -11.49 12.48
N PHE A 248 -10.81 -11.84 13.77
CA PHE A 248 -10.73 -13.21 14.26
C PHE A 248 -11.84 -14.09 13.68
N ALA A 249 -13.10 -13.63 13.75
CA ALA A 249 -14.24 -14.37 13.23
C ALA A 249 -14.16 -14.58 11.72
N GLN A 250 -13.78 -13.55 10.96
CA GLN A 250 -13.67 -13.65 9.51
C GLN A 250 -12.53 -14.60 9.08
N TYR A 251 -11.36 -14.54 9.72
CA TYR A 251 -10.29 -15.50 9.46
C TYR A 251 -10.67 -16.92 9.89
N GLY A 252 -11.37 -17.09 11.02
CA GLY A 252 -11.88 -18.39 11.46
C GLY A 252 -12.78 -19.06 10.43
N ASN A 253 -13.61 -18.27 9.72
CA ASN A 253 -14.48 -18.78 8.67
C ASN A 253 -13.77 -19.01 7.32
N LEU A 254 -12.68 -18.28 7.04
CA LEU A 254 -11.98 -18.33 5.76
C LEU A 254 -10.88 -19.40 5.70
N LEU A 255 -10.19 -19.62 6.82
CA LEU A 255 -8.98 -20.44 6.84
C LEU A 255 -9.31 -21.93 7.01
N GLU A 256 -8.78 -22.75 6.11
CA GLU A 256 -8.99 -24.21 6.10
C GLU A 256 -7.95 -24.99 6.95
N GLY A 257 -6.86 -24.32 7.35
CA GLY A 257 -5.75 -24.91 8.11
C GLY A 257 -5.94 -24.95 9.64
N GLY A 258 -7.18 -24.73 10.12
CA GLY A 258 -7.54 -24.80 11.52
C GLY A 258 -6.85 -23.77 12.41
N ASP A 259 -6.85 -24.05 13.72
CA ASP A 259 -6.40 -23.13 14.77
C ASP A 259 -4.95 -22.63 14.59
N LYS A 260 -4.06 -23.48 14.09
CA LYS A 260 -2.66 -23.11 13.86
C LYS A 260 -2.52 -22.00 12.81
N GLN A 261 -3.30 -22.07 11.73
CA GLN A 261 -3.28 -21.08 10.68
C GLN A 261 -3.93 -19.77 11.15
N LEU A 262 -5.05 -19.88 11.88
CA LEU A 262 -5.73 -18.75 12.50
C LEU A 262 -4.80 -18.03 13.48
N LEU A 263 -4.14 -18.77 14.37
CA LEU A 263 -3.20 -18.20 15.33
C LEU A 263 -2.06 -17.44 14.62
N THR A 264 -1.51 -17.99 13.53
CA THR A 264 -0.47 -17.31 12.74
C THR A 264 -0.98 -15.99 12.17
N LYS A 265 -2.20 -15.95 11.65
CA LYS A 265 -2.82 -14.71 11.14
C LYS A 265 -3.04 -13.69 12.25
N MET A 266 -3.50 -14.12 13.41
CA MET A 266 -3.71 -13.22 14.55
C MET A 266 -2.39 -12.71 15.15
N LYS A 267 -1.30 -13.48 15.10
CA LYS A 267 0.04 -12.99 15.46
C LYS A 267 0.48 -11.87 14.53
N ASN A 268 0.26 -11.99 13.22
CA ASN A 268 0.54 -10.91 12.26
C ASN A 268 -0.29 -9.66 12.55
N PHE A 269 -1.59 -9.82 12.89
CA PHE A 269 -2.45 -8.71 13.30
C PHE A 269 -1.85 -7.94 14.49
N TRP A 270 -1.31 -8.65 15.49
CA TRP A 270 -0.73 -8.04 16.69
C TRP A 270 0.72 -7.55 16.52
N GLU A 271 1.39 -7.86 15.42
CA GLU A 271 2.81 -7.53 15.23
C GLU A 271 3.09 -6.03 15.34
N TYR A 272 2.25 -5.22 14.69
CA TYR A 272 2.39 -3.76 14.67
C TYR A 272 1.49 -3.06 15.68
N LEU A 273 0.40 -3.67 16.08
CA LEU A 273 -0.65 -3.03 16.86
C LEU A 273 -0.11 -2.58 18.24
N MET A 274 -0.37 -1.31 18.56
CA MET A 274 0.01 -0.68 19.83
C MET A 274 1.48 -0.97 20.22
N PRO A 275 2.47 -0.43 19.50
CA PRO A 275 3.90 -0.75 19.71
C PRO A 275 4.34 -0.51 21.16
N ASP A 276 3.77 0.50 21.80
CA ASP A 276 4.06 0.90 23.20
C ASP A 276 3.19 0.18 24.24
N GLY A 277 2.36 -0.78 23.82
CA GLY A 277 1.49 -1.56 24.71
C GLY A 277 2.23 -2.50 25.64
N ASP A 278 1.51 -3.13 26.57
CA ASP A 278 2.08 -4.05 27.58
C ASP A 278 2.96 -5.13 26.93
N ARG A 279 4.27 -5.02 27.19
CA ARG A 279 5.29 -5.96 26.66
C ARG A 279 5.06 -7.41 27.08
N LYS A 280 4.44 -7.64 28.27
CA LYS A 280 4.14 -9.00 28.76
C LYS A 280 2.98 -9.60 27.96
N ALA A 281 1.94 -8.81 27.73
CA ALA A 281 0.80 -9.23 26.92
C ALA A 281 1.23 -9.54 25.47
N LYS A 282 2.00 -8.65 24.83
CA LYS A 282 2.56 -8.91 23.50
C LYS A 282 3.41 -10.18 23.44
N LYS A 283 4.28 -10.38 24.43
CA LYS A 283 5.12 -11.58 24.51
C LYS A 283 4.28 -12.87 24.71
N ALA A 284 3.13 -12.78 25.37
CA ALA A 284 2.20 -13.90 25.52
C ALA A 284 1.47 -14.22 24.20
N ILE A 285 1.07 -13.20 23.44
CA ILE A 285 0.41 -13.36 22.13
C ILE A 285 1.36 -14.01 21.11
N HIS A 286 2.67 -13.69 21.16
CA HIS A 286 3.65 -14.20 20.20
C HIS A 286 4.25 -15.58 20.58
N LYS A 287 3.94 -16.14 21.76
CA LYS A 287 4.27 -17.52 22.13
C LYS A 287 3.29 -18.51 21.52
#